data_d43e01c64464ee818414f60829034b57
#
_entry.id   d43e01c64464ee818414f60829034b57
#
_cell.length_a   1.000
_cell.length_b   1.000
_cell.length_c   1.000
_cell.angle_alpha   90.00
_cell.angle_beta   90.00
_cell.angle_gamma   90.00
#
_symmetry.space_group_name_H-M   'P 1'
#
loop_
_entity.id
_entity.type
_entity.pdbx_description
1 polymer ?
#
loop_
_entity_poly.entity_id
_entity_poly.type
_entity_poly.pdbx_seq_one_letter_code
_entity_poly.pdbx_strand_id
1 'polypeptide(L)'
;MLYIKKIQLSRNLSYEFSRVRREQKSLIDKRTSQAAREVFDCLDKSLIRDSLIREQHGLCAYCMRRIDNTSFTTIEHWRPIEIDTEGALDYNNMLGVCDGGRKVNDSNYDECHVLCCDASKGKRKITISPLNLFHMQKIRYSEDGRIYTYPRDEILERDINEVLHLNGENNLDTSTRLLRSRREAYRAYVRFMEKLSQEKKLSRSYIEKRIEQIESQDVYDEFAGVIIYFLKRKLKQNL
;
A
#
# COMPACT_ATOMS: atom_id res chain seq x y z
N MET A 1 -3.60 2.34 -4.82
CA MET A 1 -2.44 1.44 -4.81
C MET A 1 -1.47 1.81 -5.91
N LEU A 2 -0.19 1.63 -5.68
CA LEU A 2 0.86 1.76 -6.67
C LEU A 2 1.54 0.40 -6.87
N TYR A 3 2.14 0.21 -8.04
CA TYR A 3 2.98 -0.96 -8.28
C TYR A 3 4.26 -0.84 -7.46
N ILE A 4 4.60 -1.89 -6.75
CA ILE A 4 5.82 -1.98 -5.94
C ILE A 4 6.77 -2.95 -6.62
N LYS A 5 7.94 -2.45 -6.99
CA LYS A 5 9.03 -3.28 -7.51
C LYS A 5 9.97 -3.61 -6.36
N LYS A 6 10.09 -4.88 -6.01
CA LYS A 6 11.05 -5.34 -5.00
C LYS A 6 12.47 -4.96 -5.40
N ILE A 7 13.21 -4.38 -4.47
CA ILE A 7 14.63 -4.06 -4.64
C ILE A 7 15.52 -5.20 -4.15
N GLN A 8 16.76 -5.22 -4.62
CA GLN A 8 17.75 -6.14 -4.11
C GLN A 8 18.01 -5.85 -2.62
N LEU A 9 18.04 -6.91 -1.80
CA LEU A 9 18.33 -6.78 -0.38
C LEU A 9 19.72 -6.18 -0.15
N SER A 10 19.80 -5.25 0.81
CA SER A 10 21.10 -4.79 1.29
C SER A 10 21.90 -5.94 1.91
N ARG A 11 23.22 -5.80 1.98
CA ARG A 11 24.10 -6.81 2.61
C ARG A 11 23.66 -7.12 4.05
N ASN A 12 23.33 -6.09 4.81
CA ASN A 12 22.90 -6.25 6.22
C ASN A 12 21.61 -7.04 6.31
N LEU A 13 20.61 -6.73 5.47
CA LEU A 13 19.33 -7.42 5.48
C LEU A 13 19.45 -8.86 4.97
N SER A 14 20.27 -9.10 3.93
CA SER A 14 20.59 -10.47 3.45
C SER A 14 21.29 -11.30 4.53
N TYR A 15 22.24 -10.69 5.25
CA TYR A 15 22.91 -11.35 6.38
C TYR A 15 21.91 -11.70 7.50
N GLU A 16 21.02 -10.76 7.84
CA GLU A 16 20.02 -10.97 8.90
C GLU A 16 19.09 -12.16 8.59
N PHE A 17 18.55 -12.24 7.37
CA PHE A 17 17.77 -13.41 6.94
C PHE A 17 18.57 -14.70 6.99
N SER A 18 19.83 -14.67 6.57
CA SER A 18 20.72 -15.85 6.58
C SER A 18 21.05 -16.27 8.01
N ARG A 19 21.30 -15.32 8.92
CA ARG A 19 21.51 -15.54 10.35
C ARG A 19 20.33 -16.29 10.98
N VAL A 20 19.12 -15.72 10.82
CA VAL A 20 17.92 -16.29 11.41
C VAL A 20 17.62 -17.68 10.83
N ARG A 21 17.75 -17.88 9.51
CA ARG A 21 17.58 -19.23 8.91
C ARG A 21 18.53 -20.27 9.50
N ARG A 22 19.78 -19.90 9.75
CA ARG A 22 20.78 -20.80 10.33
C ARG A 22 20.49 -21.09 11.81
N GLU A 23 20.23 -20.03 12.60
CA GLU A 23 20.03 -20.14 14.05
C GLU A 23 18.71 -20.80 14.43
N GLN A 24 17.66 -20.59 13.63
CA GLN A 24 16.30 -21.08 13.90
C GLN A 24 15.92 -22.32 13.06
N LYS A 25 16.88 -23.05 12.52
CA LYS A 25 16.63 -24.21 11.66
C LYS A 25 15.66 -25.21 12.27
N SER A 26 15.80 -25.54 13.55
CA SER A 26 14.95 -26.49 14.27
C SER A 26 13.49 -26.02 14.38
N LEU A 27 13.23 -24.71 14.44
CA LEU A 27 11.88 -24.16 14.41
C LEU A 27 11.31 -24.17 12.98
N ILE A 28 12.13 -23.83 11.98
CA ILE A 28 11.74 -23.85 10.56
C ILE A 28 11.32 -25.28 10.16
N ASP A 29 12.05 -26.29 10.60
CA ASP A 29 11.78 -27.71 10.29
C ASP A 29 10.45 -28.22 10.86
N LYS A 30 9.86 -27.54 11.86
CA LYS A 30 8.52 -27.85 12.40
C LYS A 30 7.39 -27.58 11.42
N ARG A 31 7.56 -26.66 10.47
CA ARG A 31 6.58 -26.25 9.44
C ARG A 31 5.19 -25.90 9.99
N THR A 32 5.12 -25.38 11.20
CA THR A 32 3.88 -24.90 11.82
C THR A 32 3.81 -23.39 11.74
N SER A 33 2.60 -22.81 11.66
CA SER A 33 2.43 -21.37 11.65
C SER A 33 2.93 -20.69 12.93
N GLN A 34 2.83 -21.38 14.06
CA GLN A 34 3.37 -20.88 15.33
C GLN A 34 4.90 -20.77 15.25
N ALA A 35 5.60 -21.85 14.84
CA ALA A 35 7.05 -21.82 14.70
C ALA A 35 7.51 -20.80 13.65
N ALA A 36 6.79 -20.66 12.54
CA ALA A 36 7.09 -19.67 11.52
C ALA A 36 6.96 -18.20 12.04
N ARG A 37 6.00 -17.93 12.93
CA ARG A 37 5.89 -16.65 13.63
C ARG A 37 7.05 -16.40 14.57
N GLU A 38 7.40 -17.39 15.39
CA GLU A 38 8.55 -17.32 16.30
C GLU A 38 9.85 -17.04 15.54
N VAL A 39 10.07 -17.73 14.42
CA VAL A 39 11.21 -17.48 13.53
C VAL A 39 11.20 -16.07 12.94
N PHE A 40 10.03 -15.61 12.45
CA PHE A 40 9.88 -14.25 11.96
C PHE A 40 10.17 -13.22 13.06
N ASP A 41 9.80 -13.49 14.31
CA ASP A 41 10.03 -12.60 15.43
C ASP A 41 11.51 -12.47 15.82
N CYS A 42 12.37 -13.41 15.42
CA CYS A 42 13.83 -13.33 15.58
C CYS A 42 14.51 -12.35 14.61
N LEU A 43 13.81 -11.85 13.57
CA LEU A 43 14.35 -10.87 12.63
C LEU A 43 14.37 -9.47 13.22
N ASP A 44 15.37 -8.68 12.84
CA ASP A 44 15.37 -7.23 13.08
C ASP A 44 14.30 -6.55 12.21
N LYS A 45 13.17 -6.22 12.84
CA LYS A 45 12.02 -5.59 12.17
C LYS A 45 12.34 -4.18 11.66
N SER A 46 13.30 -3.49 12.27
CA SER A 46 13.72 -2.15 11.86
C SER A 46 14.38 -2.20 10.49
N LEU A 47 15.31 -3.12 10.27
CA LEU A 47 15.98 -3.31 8.98
C LEU A 47 14.99 -3.66 7.87
N ILE A 48 13.99 -4.50 8.19
CA ILE A 48 12.96 -4.88 7.22
C ILE A 48 12.09 -3.66 6.87
N ARG A 49 11.59 -2.93 7.89
CA ARG A 49 10.77 -1.73 7.68
C ARG A 49 11.48 -0.68 6.86
N ASP A 50 12.75 -0.39 7.15
CA ASP A 50 13.55 0.57 6.37
C ASP A 50 13.63 0.19 4.89
N SER A 51 13.81 -1.09 4.59
CA SER A 51 13.86 -1.57 3.22
C SER A 51 12.51 -1.46 2.51
N LEU A 52 11.42 -1.87 3.19
CA LEU A 52 10.05 -1.79 2.68
C LEU A 52 9.60 -0.34 2.45
N ILE A 53 9.89 0.56 3.39
CA ILE A 53 9.56 1.99 3.28
C ILE A 53 10.26 2.60 2.07
N ARG A 54 11.53 2.27 1.85
CA ARG A 54 12.30 2.79 0.72
C ARG A 54 11.74 2.33 -0.61
N GLU A 55 11.47 1.02 -0.78
CA GLU A 55 10.93 0.49 -2.04
C GLU A 55 9.48 0.92 -2.31
N GLN A 56 8.76 1.34 -1.26
CA GLN A 56 7.38 1.82 -1.32
C GLN A 56 7.27 3.35 -1.31
N HIS A 57 8.39 4.06 -1.39
CA HIS A 57 8.45 5.53 -1.35
C HIS A 57 7.73 6.14 -0.13
N GLY A 58 7.83 5.47 1.03
CA GLY A 58 7.22 5.92 2.28
C GLY A 58 5.70 5.75 2.35
N LEU A 59 5.10 4.93 1.49
CA LEU A 59 3.65 4.75 1.44
C LEU A 59 3.21 3.32 1.79
N CYS A 60 2.09 3.22 2.50
CA CYS A 60 1.41 1.94 2.73
C CYS A 60 1.09 1.26 1.40
N ALA A 61 1.46 -0.03 1.27
CA ALA A 61 1.27 -0.81 0.06
C ALA A 61 -0.18 -0.86 -0.42
N TYR A 62 -1.15 -0.79 0.49
CA TYR A 62 -2.57 -0.89 0.15
C TYR A 62 -3.26 0.46 -0.02
N CYS A 63 -3.15 1.37 0.94
CA CYS A 63 -3.94 2.60 0.95
C CYS A 63 -3.19 3.87 0.53
N MET A 64 -1.85 3.83 0.46
CA MET A 64 -0.97 4.97 0.15
C MET A 64 -0.93 6.07 1.24
N ARG A 65 -1.29 5.76 2.49
CA ARG A 65 -0.97 6.62 3.64
C ARG A 65 0.52 6.54 3.97
N ARG A 66 1.04 7.59 4.60
CA ARG A 66 2.41 7.60 5.11
C ARG A 66 2.70 6.42 6.02
N ILE A 67 3.87 5.82 5.84
CA ILE A 67 4.47 4.86 6.76
C ILE A 67 5.89 5.31 7.10
N ASP A 68 6.34 4.97 8.29
CA ASP A 68 7.65 5.27 8.82
C ASP A 68 8.24 4.06 9.58
N ASN A 69 9.50 4.14 10.02
CA ASN A 69 10.10 3.04 10.76
C ASN A 69 9.73 3.07 12.24
N THR A 70 8.45 3.01 12.53
CA THR A 70 7.89 2.96 13.87
C THR A 70 6.97 1.74 14.06
N SER A 71 6.46 1.58 15.28
CA SER A 71 5.45 0.56 15.58
C SER A 71 4.08 0.79 14.91
N PHE A 72 3.87 1.95 14.25
CA PHE A 72 2.68 2.22 13.44
C PHE A 72 2.75 1.57 12.04
N THR A 73 3.94 1.14 11.62
CA THR A 73 4.12 0.40 10.37
C THR A 73 4.21 -1.10 10.66
N THR A 74 3.25 -1.84 10.14
CA THR A 74 3.22 -3.29 10.19
C THR A 74 3.99 -3.88 9.00
N ILE A 75 4.78 -4.93 9.26
CA ILE A 75 5.33 -5.80 8.21
C ILE A 75 4.27 -6.84 7.91
N GLU A 76 3.61 -6.69 6.80
CA GLU A 76 2.52 -7.55 6.33
C GLU A 76 3.07 -8.70 5.49
N HIS A 77 2.59 -9.91 5.71
CA HIS A 77 2.79 -11.04 4.81
C HIS A 77 1.61 -11.10 3.84
N TRP A 78 1.85 -10.78 2.56
CA TRP A 78 0.79 -10.80 1.54
C TRP A 78 0.09 -12.16 1.48
N ARG A 79 0.85 -13.26 1.46
CA ARG A 79 0.37 -14.61 1.79
C ARG A 79 0.55 -14.82 3.29
N PRO A 80 -0.56 -14.94 4.04
CA PRO A 80 -0.49 -15.09 5.49
C PRO A 80 0.35 -16.29 5.93
N ILE A 81 1.09 -16.14 7.02
CA ILE A 81 1.95 -17.20 7.59
C ILE A 81 1.14 -18.46 7.93
N GLU A 82 -0.13 -18.31 8.25
CA GLU A 82 -1.04 -19.43 8.50
C GLU A 82 -1.26 -20.33 7.29
N ILE A 83 -1.07 -19.78 6.09
CA ILE A 83 -1.29 -20.49 4.82
C ILE A 83 0.05 -20.87 4.18
N ASP A 84 1.08 -20.06 4.40
CA ASP A 84 2.41 -20.22 3.80
C ASP A 84 3.49 -19.99 4.85
N THR A 85 3.82 -21.05 5.59
CA THR A 85 4.85 -21.01 6.65
C THR A 85 6.24 -20.76 6.09
N GLU A 86 6.54 -21.22 4.87
CA GLU A 86 7.83 -20.98 4.21
C GLU A 86 7.98 -19.53 3.78
N GLY A 87 6.86 -18.87 3.48
CA GLY A 87 6.79 -17.43 3.14
C GLY A 87 7.08 -16.49 4.32
N ALA A 88 7.18 -17.00 5.54
CA ALA A 88 7.47 -16.18 6.73
C ALA A 88 8.84 -15.47 6.66
N LEU A 89 9.83 -16.08 6.00
CA LEU A 89 11.16 -15.52 5.77
C LEU A 89 11.39 -15.11 4.30
N ASP A 90 10.34 -15.05 3.48
CA ASP A 90 10.43 -14.57 2.11
C ASP A 90 10.17 -13.07 2.05
N TYR A 91 11.22 -12.27 1.84
CA TYR A 91 11.10 -10.82 1.71
C TYR A 91 10.18 -10.40 0.55
N ASN A 92 10.07 -11.22 -0.50
CA ASN A 92 9.13 -10.94 -1.60
C ASN A 92 7.66 -11.11 -1.19
N ASN A 93 7.40 -11.80 -0.08
CA ASN A 93 6.08 -11.92 0.53
C ASN A 93 5.76 -10.78 1.52
N MET A 94 6.72 -9.88 1.81
CA MET A 94 6.57 -8.84 2.83
C MET A 94 6.21 -7.49 2.20
N LEU A 95 5.32 -6.75 2.86
CA LEU A 95 4.90 -5.39 2.50
C LEU A 95 4.90 -4.51 3.75
N GLY A 96 5.26 -3.23 3.59
CA GLY A 96 5.07 -2.20 4.61
C GLY A 96 3.65 -1.66 4.54
N VAL A 97 2.89 -1.76 5.62
CA VAL A 97 1.51 -1.27 5.67
C VAL A 97 1.26 -0.44 6.93
N CYS A 98 0.29 0.47 6.86
CA CYS A 98 -0.12 1.27 8.01
C CYS A 98 -0.86 0.41 9.05
N ASP A 99 -1.06 0.97 10.24
CA ASP A 99 -1.81 0.34 11.33
C ASP A 99 -3.30 0.06 11.02
N GLY A 100 -3.79 0.57 9.89
CA GLY A 100 -5.15 0.36 9.41
C GLY A 100 -6.25 0.94 10.28
N GLY A 101 -5.89 1.85 11.20
CA GLY A 101 -6.83 2.49 12.12
C GLY A 101 -6.91 1.83 13.50
N ARG A 102 -6.05 0.83 13.81
CA ARG A 102 -6.01 0.20 15.16
C ARG A 102 -5.67 1.17 16.28
N LYS A 103 -4.91 2.24 15.98
CA LYS A 103 -4.39 3.21 16.97
C LYS A 103 -5.03 4.59 16.85
N VAL A 104 -6.12 4.72 16.13
CA VAL A 104 -6.86 5.98 16.06
C VAL A 104 -7.65 6.15 17.35
N ASN A 105 -7.10 6.93 18.29
CA ASN A 105 -7.76 7.38 19.51
C ASN A 105 -8.39 8.75 19.24
N ASP A 106 -9.47 8.81 18.49
CA ASP A 106 -10.22 10.06 18.35
C ASP A 106 -11.46 9.98 19.23
N SER A 107 -11.48 10.72 20.34
CA SER A 107 -12.61 10.83 21.26
C SER A 107 -13.87 11.42 20.62
N ASN A 108 -13.77 11.93 19.37
CA ASN A 108 -14.87 12.43 18.56
C ASN A 108 -15.34 11.43 17.50
N TYR A 109 -14.86 10.18 17.52
CA TYR A 109 -15.32 9.12 16.63
C TYR A 109 -16.55 8.45 17.23
N ASP A 110 -17.69 9.09 17.04
CA ASP A 110 -18.97 8.43 17.16
C ASP A 110 -19.10 7.37 16.05
N GLU A 111 -19.25 6.12 16.46
CA GLU A 111 -20.02 5.05 15.85
C GLU A 111 -19.41 4.18 14.76
N CYS A 112 -18.23 4.44 14.14
CA CYS A 112 -17.75 3.49 13.14
C CYS A 112 -16.25 3.28 13.13
N HIS A 113 -15.80 2.18 13.68
CA HIS A 113 -14.43 1.73 13.62
C HIS A 113 -14.19 0.81 12.42
N VAL A 114 -14.37 1.33 11.19
CA VAL A 114 -14.03 0.55 10.00
C VAL A 114 -12.52 0.49 9.83
N LEU A 115 -11.94 -0.64 10.22
CA LEU A 115 -10.52 -0.91 10.00
C LEU A 115 -10.24 -1.15 8.52
N CYS A 116 -9.01 -0.87 8.07
CA CYS A 116 -8.59 -1.10 6.70
C CYS A 116 -7.21 -1.78 6.62
N CYS A 117 -6.76 -2.07 5.42
CA CYS A 117 -5.45 -2.66 5.14
C CYS A 117 -5.24 -3.98 5.90
N ASP A 118 -4.05 -4.19 6.49
CA ASP A 118 -3.77 -5.38 7.29
C ASP A 118 -4.68 -5.53 8.51
N ALA A 119 -5.07 -4.42 9.14
CA ALA A 119 -5.96 -4.45 10.29
C ALA A 119 -7.32 -5.10 9.97
N SER A 120 -7.82 -4.86 8.76
CA SER A 120 -9.02 -5.52 8.25
C SER A 120 -8.71 -6.89 7.68
N LYS A 121 -7.65 -7.04 6.88
CA LYS A 121 -7.29 -8.31 6.22
C LYS A 121 -7.07 -9.46 7.21
N GLY A 122 -6.26 -9.25 8.24
CA GLY A 122 -5.88 -10.28 9.18
C GLY A 122 -5.30 -11.50 8.46
N LYS A 123 -5.82 -12.70 8.77
CA LYS A 123 -5.37 -13.99 8.21
C LYS A 123 -6.05 -14.35 6.87
N ARG A 124 -6.87 -13.47 6.32
CA ARG A 124 -7.60 -13.74 5.06
C ARG A 124 -6.65 -13.68 3.87
N LYS A 125 -6.82 -14.65 2.95
CA LYS A 125 -6.12 -14.65 1.66
C LYS A 125 -6.73 -13.60 0.73
N ILE A 126 -5.87 -12.87 0.03
CA ILE A 126 -6.25 -11.93 -1.02
C ILE A 126 -5.57 -12.29 -2.35
N THR A 127 -6.20 -11.90 -3.44
CA THR A 127 -5.67 -12.04 -4.80
C THR A 127 -4.97 -10.76 -5.24
N ILE A 128 -5.53 -9.58 -4.89
CA ILE A 128 -4.94 -8.31 -5.25
C ILE A 128 -3.53 -8.18 -4.66
N SER A 129 -2.56 -7.84 -5.50
CA SER A 129 -1.17 -7.69 -5.05
C SER A 129 -0.56 -6.43 -5.63
N PRO A 130 -0.03 -5.53 -4.77
CA PRO A 130 0.76 -4.38 -5.23
C PRO A 130 2.05 -4.79 -5.97
N LEU A 131 2.50 -6.04 -5.81
CA LEU A 131 3.67 -6.61 -6.50
C LEU A 131 3.32 -7.11 -7.91
N ASN A 132 2.04 -7.15 -8.28
CA ASN A 132 1.58 -7.58 -9.59
C ASN A 132 1.20 -6.36 -10.45
N LEU A 133 2.02 -6.09 -11.46
CA LEU A 133 1.80 -4.96 -12.37
C LEU A 133 0.43 -5.03 -13.08
N PHE A 134 -0.02 -6.22 -13.47
CA PHE A 134 -1.31 -6.39 -14.16
C PHE A 134 -2.49 -6.05 -13.23
N HIS A 135 -2.42 -6.38 -11.94
CA HIS A 135 -3.42 -5.95 -10.98
C HIS A 135 -3.43 -4.43 -10.83
N MET A 136 -2.26 -3.81 -10.71
CA MET A 136 -2.15 -2.36 -10.55
C MET A 136 -2.59 -1.60 -11.80
N GLN A 137 -2.40 -2.17 -13.00
CA GLN A 137 -2.91 -1.60 -14.24
C GLN A 137 -4.45 -1.59 -14.35
N LYS A 138 -5.16 -2.42 -13.59
CA LYS A 138 -6.63 -2.41 -13.52
C LYS A 138 -7.17 -1.38 -12.52
N ILE A 139 -6.38 -0.90 -11.57
CA ILE A 139 -6.83 0.03 -10.53
C ILE A 139 -7.23 1.38 -11.14
N ARG A 140 -8.38 1.88 -10.70
CA ARG A 140 -8.95 3.17 -11.06
C ARG A 140 -9.42 3.92 -9.83
N TYR A 141 -9.53 5.23 -9.94
CA TYR A 141 -10.06 6.10 -8.90
C TYR A 141 -11.20 6.95 -9.46
N SER A 142 -12.25 7.13 -8.66
CA SER A 142 -13.32 8.08 -8.92
C SER A 142 -13.07 9.40 -8.19
N GLU A 143 -13.78 10.42 -8.60
CA GLU A 143 -13.65 11.79 -8.09
C GLU A 143 -14.11 11.92 -6.62
N ASP A 144 -15.01 11.04 -6.19
CA ASP A 144 -15.48 10.91 -4.81
C ASP A 144 -14.52 10.13 -3.89
N GLY A 145 -13.39 9.66 -4.44
CA GLY A 145 -12.31 8.98 -3.70
C GLY A 145 -12.44 7.46 -3.63
N ARG A 146 -13.38 6.84 -4.34
CA ARG A 146 -13.46 5.37 -4.41
C ARG A 146 -12.35 4.80 -5.28
N ILE A 147 -11.95 3.57 -4.95
CA ILE A 147 -11.02 2.75 -5.75
C ILE A 147 -11.82 1.57 -6.32
N TYR A 148 -11.59 1.28 -7.60
CA TYR A 148 -12.28 0.21 -8.32
C TYR A 148 -11.38 -0.36 -9.43
N THR A 149 -11.85 -1.40 -10.13
CA THR A 149 -11.10 -2.02 -11.23
C THR A 149 -11.76 -1.73 -12.59
N TYR A 150 -10.92 -1.57 -13.62
CA TYR A 150 -11.39 -1.49 -15.01
C TYR A 150 -10.38 -2.18 -15.96
N PRO A 151 -10.83 -3.17 -16.78
CA PRO A 151 -12.15 -3.80 -16.73
C PRO A 151 -12.50 -4.35 -15.36
N ARG A 152 -13.80 -4.45 -15.03
CA ARG A 152 -14.27 -4.93 -13.74
C ARG A 152 -13.73 -6.34 -13.47
N ASP A 153 -13.16 -6.51 -12.29
CA ASP A 153 -12.62 -7.78 -11.80
C ASP A 153 -13.20 -8.05 -10.41
N GLU A 154 -14.18 -8.94 -10.35
CA GLU A 154 -14.95 -9.19 -9.12
C GLU A 154 -14.09 -9.70 -7.98
N ILE A 155 -13.05 -10.48 -8.28
CA ILE A 155 -12.14 -11.01 -7.25
C ILE A 155 -11.31 -9.88 -6.65
N LEU A 156 -10.73 -9.01 -7.49
CA LEU A 156 -9.95 -7.86 -7.01
C LEU A 156 -10.85 -6.85 -6.28
N GLU A 157 -12.07 -6.62 -6.75
CA GLU A 157 -13.02 -5.72 -6.09
C GLU A 157 -13.51 -6.24 -4.75
N ARG A 158 -13.74 -7.56 -4.61
CA ARG A 158 -13.99 -8.17 -3.31
C ARG A 158 -12.84 -7.92 -2.35
N ASP A 159 -11.60 -8.13 -2.78
CA ASP A 159 -10.42 -7.89 -1.94
C ASP A 159 -10.32 -6.41 -1.52
N ILE A 160 -10.62 -5.46 -2.44
CA ILE A 160 -10.63 -4.02 -2.16
C ILE A 160 -11.71 -3.65 -1.14
N ASN A 161 -12.93 -4.16 -1.32
CA ASN A 161 -14.11 -3.69 -0.58
C ASN A 161 -14.38 -4.49 0.70
N GLU A 162 -14.25 -5.83 0.64
CA GLU A 162 -14.69 -6.72 1.74
C GLU A 162 -13.52 -7.23 2.59
N VAL A 163 -12.29 -7.25 2.04
CA VAL A 163 -11.13 -7.77 2.78
C VAL A 163 -10.25 -6.65 3.29
N LEU A 164 -9.90 -5.69 2.44
CA LEU A 164 -9.03 -4.56 2.79
C LEU A 164 -9.81 -3.32 3.23
N HIS A 165 -11.13 -3.28 3.02
CA HIS A 165 -12.04 -2.15 3.30
C HIS A 165 -11.51 -0.81 2.80
N LEU A 166 -10.91 -0.77 1.61
CA LEU A 166 -10.30 0.47 1.10
C LEU A 166 -11.34 1.53 0.70
N ASN A 167 -12.59 1.14 0.50
CA ASN A 167 -13.71 2.05 0.25
C ASN A 167 -14.61 2.27 1.47
N GLY A 168 -14.16 1.87 2.66
CA GLY A 168 -15.00 1.85 3.85
C GLY A 168 -15.99 0.68 3.84
N GLU A 169 -16.99 0.74 4.67
CA GLU A 169 -18.02 -0.28 4.84
C GLU A 169 -19.38 0.38 5.15
N ASN A 170 -20.48 -0.18 4.63
CA ASN A 170 -21.85 0.30 4.91
C ASN A 170 -22.04 1.82 4.69
N ASN A 171 -21.44 2.38 3.63
CA ASN A 171 -21.40 3.82 3.31
C ASN A 171 -20.62 4.70 4.31
N LEU A 172 -19.90 4.10 5.23
CA LEU A 172 -19.02 4.79 6.17
C LEU A 172 -17.58 4.76 5.66
N ASP A 173 -16.84 5.85 5.85
CA ASP A 173 -15.42 5.88 5.55
C ASP A 173 -14.65 5.05 6.59
N THR A 174 -13.42 4.68 6.29
CA THR A 174 -12.53 4.00 7.24
C THR A 174 -12.19 4.92 8.41
N SER A 175 -11.80 4.34 9.54
CA SER A 175 -11.25 5.09 10.70
C SER A 175 -10.10 6.02 10.31
N THR A 176 -9.41 5.71 9.24
CA THR A 176 -8.32 6.51 8.67
C THR A 176 -8.77 7.48 7.56
N ARG A 177 -10.07 7.61 7.33
CA ARG A 177 -10.69 8.55 6.37
C ARG A 177 -10.18 8.41 4.93
N LEU A 178 -10.05 7.19 4.42
CA LEU A 178 -9.45 6.93 3.11
C LEU A 178 -10.22 7.56 1.93
N LEU A 179 -11.56 7.50 1.96
CA LEU A 179 -12.39 8.12 0.91
C LEU A 179 -12.16 9.64 0.88
N ARG A 180 -12.24 10.26 2.05
CA ARG A 180 -12.01 11.70 2.20
C ARG A 180 -10.61 12.09 1.71
N SER A 181 -9.58 11.38 2.12
CA SER A 181 -8.19 11.68 1.78
C SER A 181 -7.92 11.54 0.27
N ARG A 182 -8.47 10.50 -0.37
CA ARG A 182 -8.35 10.35 -1.83
C ARG A 182 -9.14 11.41 -2.59
N ARG A 183 -10.30 11.86 -2.07
CA ARG A 183 -11.06 12.99 -2.63
C ARG A 183 -10.25 14.29 -2.54
N GLU A 184 -9.55 14.54 -1.43
CA GLU A 184 -8.68 15.71 -1.31
C GLU A 184 -7.48 15.63 -2.28
N ALA A 185 -6.90 14.46 -2.51
CA ALA A 185 -5.88 14.26 -3.53
C ALA A 185 -6.42 14.54 -4.95
N TYR A 186 -7.64 14.11 -5.27
CA TYR A 186 -8.31 14.48 -6.52
C TYR A 186 -8.52 16.00 -6.63
N ARG A 187 -8.99 16.67 -5.58
CA ARG A 187 -9.14 18.12 -5.55
C ARG A 187 -7.81 18.87 -5.75
N ALA A 188 -6.71 18.33 -5.20
CA ALA A 188 -5.37 18.88 -5.45
C ALA A 188 -4.98 18.77 -6.93
N TYR A 189 -5.30 17.65 -7.59
CA TYR A 189 -5.17 17.50 -9.04
C TYR A 189 -6.01 18.55 -9.79
N VAL A 190 -7.29 18.75 -9.43
CA VAL A 190 -8.16 19.72 -10.08
C VAL A 190 -7.57 21.13 -9.98
N ARG A 191 -7.20 21.57 -8.76
CA ARG A 191 -6.54 22.89 -8.56
C ARG A 191 -5.28 23.06 -9.40
N PHE A 192 -4.48 22.02 -9.54
CA PHE A 192 -3.29 22.07 -10.40
C PHE A 192 -3.67 22.26 -11.88
N MET A 193 -4.68 21.55 -12.38
CA MET A 193 -5.15 21.68 -13.76
C MET A 193 -5.75 23.05 -14.05
N GLU A 194 -6.55 23.61 -13.11
CA GLU A 194 -7.11 24.95 -13.19
C GLU A 194 -6.01 26.03 -13.26
N LYS A 195 -4.99 25.90 -12.41
CA LYS A 195 -3.83 26.82 -12.43
C LYS A 195 -3.12 26.79 -13.78
N LEU A 196 -2.84 25.59 -14.33
CA LEU A 196 -2.20 25.46 -15.65
C LEU A 196 -3.06 26.09 -16.75
N SER A 197 -4.37 25.94 -16.68
CA SER A 197 -5.31 26.54 -17.63
C SER A 197 -5.28 28.08 -17.57
N GLN A 198 -5.36 28.63 -16.35
CA GLN A 198 -5.30 30.08 -16.12
C GLN A 198 -3.97 30.68 -16.59
N GLU A 199 -2.87 30.01 -16.35
CA GLU A 199 -1.52 30.43 -16.80
C GLU A 199 -1.26 30.16 -18.29
N LYS A 200 -2.23 29.61 -19.04
CA LYS A 200 -2.08 29.15 -20.43
C LYS A 200 -0.91 28.18 -20.66
N LYS A 201 -0.61 27.39 -19.63
CA LYS A 201 0.48 26.38 -19.63
C LYS A 201 -0.05 24.93 -19.77
N LEU A 202 -1.36 24.77 -19.92
CA LEU A 202 -1.96 23.44 -20.03
C LEU A 202 -1.51 22.79 -21.35
N SER A 203 -0.54 21.92 -21.24
CA SER A 203 0.01 21.16 -22.37
C SER A 203 0.43 19.77 -21.93
N ARG A 204 0.54 18.87 -22.91
CA ARG A 204 1.02 17.50 -22.69
C ARG A 204 2.36 17.47 -21.94
N SER A 205 3.31 18.28 -22.37
CA SER A 205 4.65 18.37 -21.78
C SER A 205 4.63 18.77 -20.30
N TYR A 206 3.78 19.71 -19.90
CA TYR A 206 3.67 20.09 -18.48
C TYR A 206 3.09 18.97 -17.61
N ILE A 207 2.12 18.22 -18.15
CA ILE A 207 1.54 17.08 -17.41
C ILE A 207 2.56 15.95 -17.28
N GLU A 208 3.26 15.63 -18.36
CA GLU A 208 4.32 14.59 -18.35
C GLU A 208 5.43 14.97 -17.36
N LYS A 209 5.90 16.22 -17.39
CA LYS A 209 6.89 16.72 -16.43
C LYS A 209 6.39 16.63 -14.97
N ARG A 210 5.11 16.89 -14.72
CA ARG A 210 4.55 16.76 -13.37
C ARG A 210 4.53 15.30 -12.90
N ILE A 211 4.19 14.36 -13.76
CA ILE A 211 4.24 12.93 -13.46
C ILE A 211 5.68 12.52 -13.12
N GLU A 212 6.64 12.90 -13.96
CA GLU A 212 8.05 12.62 -13.75
C GLU A 212 8.57 13.19 -12.43
N GLN A 213 8.20 14.43 -12.09
CA GLN A 213 8.54 15.05 -10.81
C GLN A 213 8.03 14.26 -9.60
N ILE A 214 6.82 13.67 -9.69
CA ILE A 214 6.29 12.84 -8.60
C ILE A 214 7.01 11.49 -8.58
N GLU A 215 7.18 10.84 -9.74
CA GLU A 215 7.76 9.49 -9.84
C GLU A 215 9.27 9.46 -9.57
N SER A 216 9.96 10.62 -9.62
CA SER A 216 11.40 10.73 -9.31
C SER A 216 11.71 11.00 -7.84
N GLN A 217 10.70 11.19 -6.98
CA GLN A 217 10.92 11.43 -5.56
C GLN A 217 11.29 10.13 -4.82
N ASP A 218 12.20 10.20 -3.86
CA ASP A 218 12.49 9.09 -2.97
C ASP A 218 11.32 8.79 -2.03
N VAL A 219 10.61 9.84 -1.62
CA VAL A 219 9.44 9.76 -0.74
C VAL A 219 8.27 10.47 -1.40
N TYR A 220 7.19 9.75 -1.66
CA TYR A 220 5.99 10.31 -2.31
C TYR A 220 5.08 11.00 -1.29
N ASP A 221 4.32 11.97 -1.76
CA ASP A 221 3.20 12.50 -0.98
C ASP A 221 2.12 11.43 -0.78
N GLU A 222 1.38 11.52 0.34
CA GLU A 222 0.25 10.62 0.57
C GLU A 222 -0.72 10.65 -0.62
N PHE A 223 -1.21 9.49 -1.00
CA PHE A 223 -2.13 9.31 -2.12
C PHE A 223 -1.61 9.80 -3.48
N ALA A 224 -0.30 9.93 -3.68
CA ALA A 224 0.31 10.32 -4.96
C ALA A 224 -0.21 9.50 -6.14
N GLY A 225 -0.51 8.21 -5.93
CA GLY A 225 -1.07 7.34 -6.97
C GLY A 225 -2.43 7.81 -7.51
N VAL A 226 -3.23 8.55 -6.71
CA VAL A 226 -4.48 9.17 -7.18
C VAL A 226 -4.17 10.29 -8.16
N ILE A 227 -3.24 11.17 -7.80
CA ILE A 227 -2.82 12.31 -8.64
C ILE A 227 -2.22 11.79 -9.96
N ILE A 228 -1.29 10.83 -9.88
CA ILE A 228 -0.67 10.20 -11.04
C ILE A 228 -1.72 9.58 -11.97
N TYR A 229 -2.73 8.90 -11.40
CA TYR A 229 -3.81 8.29 -12.17
C TYR A 229 -4.59 9.34 -12.99
N PHE A 230 -5.01 10.44 -12.37
CA PHE A 230 -5.77 11.48 -13.06
C PHE A 230 -4.92 12.24 -14.08
N LEU A 231 -3.64 12.49 -13.79
CA LEU A 231 -2.70 13.08 -14.77
C LEU A 231 -2.53 12.16 -15.99
N LYS A 232 -2.29 10.86 -15.78
CA LYS A 232 -2.16 9.88 -16.86
C LYS A 232 -3.47 9.70 -17.65
N ARG A 233 -4.63 9.77 -16.97
CA ARG A 233 -5.94 9.76 -17.61
C ARG A 233 -6.13 10.98 -18.53
N LYS A 234 -5.73 12.15 -18.06
CA LYS A 234 -5.81 13.41 -18.85
C LYS A 234 -4.97 13.33 -20.12
N LEU A 235 -3.75 12.78 -20.05
CA LEU A 235 -2.90 12.59 -21.23
C LEU A 235 -3.52 11.68 -22.32
N LYS A 236 -4.41 10.76 -21.94
CA LYS A 236 -5.11 9.88 -22.88
C LYS A 236 -6.34 10.52 -23.55
N GLN A 237 -6.83 11.65 -23.02
CA GLN A 237 -8.05 12.32 -23.49
C GLN A 237 -7.83 13.36 -24.58
N ASN A 238 -6.65 13.41 -25.24
CA ASN A 238 -6.26 14.46 -26.20
C ASN A 238 -6.50 15.88 -25.64
N LEU A 239 -5.42 16.51 -25.30
CA LEU A 239 -5.40 17.93 -24.85
C LEU A 239 -5.62 18.87 -25.99
#